data_783011c12150381758a7690f15ea7515
#
_entry.id   783011c12150381758a7690f15ea7515
#
_cell.length_a   1.000
_cell.length_b   1.000
_cell.length_c   1.000
_cell.angle_alpha   90.00
_cell.angle_beta   90.00
_cell.angle_gamma   90.00
#
_symmetry.space_group_name_H-M   'P 1'
#
loop_
_entity.id
_entity.type
_entity.pdbx_description
1 polymer ?
#
loop_
_entity_poly.entity_id
_entity_poly.type
_entity_poly.pdbx_seq_one_letter_code
_entity_poly.pdbx_strand_id
1 'polypeptide(L)'
;MTYTLHLVEATPADLDRIMDLERQGFAAGHREERAAYAQRIAAFPQGSLMAWRGAECVGCVFSEIWQAAPEPYVEHFRLGHDIRERHDPTNGTEFYISSMTLAPSVRGQGLGTPLLLGCLAHVAQACPQVETAVLLVNAAWVPARRIYAGVGFVEVACFSGFFDAGDGARQD
;
A
#
# COMPACT_ATOMS: atom_id res chain seq x y z
N MET A 1 -3.02 -15.44 -21.24
CA MET A 1 -2.45 -16.21 -20.12
C MET A 1 -2.81 -15.51 -18.83
N THR A 2 -3.55 -16.16 -17.96
CA THR A 2 -3.90 -15.61 -16.64
C THR A 2 -2.70 -15.85 -15.73
N TYR A 3 -1.92 -14.82 -15.45
CA TYR A 3 -0.81 -14.92 -14.51
C TYR A 3 -1.37 -14.93 -13.10
N THR A 4 -1.15 -15.98 -12.35
CA THR A 4 -1.48 -16.07 -10.93
C THR A 4 -0.37 -15.39 -10.15
N LEU A 5 -0.71 -14.31 -9.40
CA LEU A 5 0.18 -13.76 -8.38
C LEU A 5 0.14 -14.64 -7.14
N HIS A 6 1.31 -14.88 -6.58
CA HIS A 6 1.46 -15.53 -5.30
C HIS A 6 1.91 -14.49 -4.26
N LEU A 7 1.11 -14.30 -3.21
CA LEU A 7 1.42 -13.36 -2.13
C LEU A 7 2.04 -14.12 -0.96
N VAL A 8 3.15 -13.60 -0.45
CA VAL A 8 3.90 -14.15 0.67
C VAL A 8 4.22 -13.04 1.65
N GLU A 9 4.13 -13.31 2.93
CA GLU A 9 4.53 -12.36 3.97
C GLU A 9 6.01 -11.98 3.81
N ALA A 10 6.27 -10.67 3.83
CA ALA A 10 7.61 -10.12 3.74
C ALA A 10 8.42 -10.42 5.00
N THR A 11 9.69 -10.65 4.83
CA THR A 11 10.66 -10.86 5.91
C THR A 11 11.72 -9.75 5.90
N PRO A 12 12.52 -9.57 6.97
CA PRO A 12 13.64 -8.64 6.96
C PRO A 12 14.65 -8.89 5.82
N ALA A 13 14.74 -10.10 5.30
CA ALA A 13 15.60 -10.44 4.15
C ALA A 13 15.11 -9.82 2.83
N ASP A 14 13.85 -9.41 2.76
CA ASP A 14 13.26 -8.79 1.56
C ASP A 14 13.47 -7.27 1.50
N LEU A 15 14.00 -6.64 2.55
CA LEU A 15 14.11 -5.18 2.65
C LEU A 15 14.88 -4.55 1.47
N ASP A 16 15.95 -5.16 0.98
CA ASP A 16 16.68 -4.61 -0.16
C ASP A 16 15.82 -4.61 -1.43
N ARG A 17 15.08 -5.68 -1.65
CA ARG A 17 14.13 -5.82 -2.77
C ARG A 17 12.97 -4.83 -2.66
N ILE A 18 12.44 -4.64 -1.45
CA ILE A 18 11.39 -3.64 -1.17
C ILE A 18 11.90 -2.24 -1.51
N MET A 19 13.11 -1.88 -1.08
CA MET A 19 13.69 -0.59 -1.38
C MET A 19 13.98 -0.40 -2.88
N ASP A 20 14.31 -1.47 -3.61
CA ASP A 20 14.43 -1.42 -5.07
C ASP A 20 13.08 -1.14 -5.74
N LEU A 21 12.02 -1.83 -5.33
CA LEU A 21 10.66 -1.58 -5.82
C LEU A 21 10.20 -0.15 -5.49
N GLU A 22 10.49 0.33 -4.29
CA GLU A 22 10.18 1.71 -3.86
C GLU A 22 10.86 2.74 -4.75
N ARG A 23 12.16 2.58 -5.02
CA ARG A 23 12.91 3.48 -5.91
C ARG A 23 12.39 3.48 -7.34
N GLN A 24 11.91 2.36 -7.83
CA GLN A 24 11.35 2.21 -9.17
C GLN A 24 9.89 2.69 -9.24
N GLY A 25 9.17 2.65 -8.13
CA GLY A 25 7.75 2.94 -8.02
C GLY A 25 7.43 4.41 -7.80
N PHE A 26 8.26 5.11 -7.05
CA PHE A 26 7.94 6.44 -6.53
C PHE A 26 9.07 7.44 -6.78
N ALA A 27 8.69 8.72 -7.01
CA ALA A 27 9.62 9.84 -7.03
C ALA A 27 10.25 10.05 -5.65
N ALA A 28 11.44 10.67 -5.58
CA ALA A 28 12.23 10.77 -4.35
C ALA A 28 11.46 11.38 -3.16
N GLY A 29 10.62 12.40 -3.40
CA GLY A 29 9.79 13.04 -2.36
C GLY A 29 8.60 12.21 -1.86
N HIS A 30 8.30 11.10 -2.52
CA HIS A 30 7.16 10.22 -2.20
C HIS A 30 7.58 8.84 -1.68
N ARG A 31 8.87 8.64 -1.41
CA ARG A 31 9.43 7.36 -0.99
C ARG A 31 9.40 7.21 0.52
N GLU A 32 9.00 6.02 0.95
CA GLU A 32 9.17 5.60 2.33
C GLU A 32 10.61 5.20 2.62
N GLU A 33 10.99 5.29 3.87
CA GLU A 33 12.32 4.89 4.32
C GLU A 33 12.38 3.41 4.69
N ARG A 34 13.57 2.82 4.57
CA ARG A 34 13.85 1.43 4.95
C ARG A 34 13.38 1.09 6.38
N ALA A 35 13.57 2.02 7.32
CA ALA A 35 13.18 1.83 8.72
C ALA A 35 11.66 1.66 8.87
N ALA A 36 10.85 2.41 8.10
CA ALA A 36 9.39 2.28 8.11
C ALA A 36 8.95 0.90 7.63
N TYR A 37 9.54 0.38 6.56
CA TYR A 37 9.26 -0.98 6.09
C TYR A 37 9.69 -2.06 7.08
N ALA A 38 10.85 -1.91 7.71
CA ALA A 38 11.31 -2.84 8.75
C ALA A 38 10.34 -2.88 9.94
N GLN A 39 9.83 -1.73 10.37
CA GLN A 39 8.83 -1.64 11.44
C GLN A 39 7.51 -2.31 11.04
N ARG A 40 7.04 -2.10 9.81
CA ARG A 40 5.81 -2.72 9.30
C ARG A 40 5.91 -4.25 9.23
N ILE A 41 7.02 -4.77 8.73
CA ILE A 41 7.29 -6.22 8.70
C ILE A 41 7.28 -6.80 10.12
N ALA A 42 7.89 -6.12 11.08
CA ALA A 42 7.96 -6.60 12.45
C ALA A 42 6.60 -6.52 13.18
N ALA A 43 5.84 -5.44 12.95
CA ALA A 43 4.59 -5.19 13.67
C ALA A 43 3.38 -5.91 13.05
N PHE A 44 3.34 -6.03 11.71
CA PHE A 44 2.22 -6.60 10.98
C PHE A 44 2.67 -7.42 9.76
N PRO A 45 3.23 -8.63 9.95
CA PRO A 45 3.65 -9.50 8.85
C PRO A 45 2.49 -9.81 7.87
N GLN A 46 1.29 -10.05 8.39
CA GLN A 46 0.09 -10.37 7.60
C GLN A 46 -0.33 -9.23 6.66
N GLY A 47 0.04 -7.99 6.97
CA GLY A 47 -0.22 -6.82 6.15
C GLY A 47 0.99 -6.36 5.32
N SER A 48 2.10 -7.09 5.39
CA SER A 48 3.36 -6.80 4.69
C SER A 48 3.64 -7.91 3.69
N LEU A 49 3.21 -7.72 2.42
CA LEU A 49 3.16 -8.80 1.44
C LEU A 49 4.06 -8.53 0.23
N MET A 50 4.82 -9.55 -0.17
CA MET A 50 5.57 -9.60 -1.43
C MET A 50 4.74 -10.33 -2.48
N ALA A 51 4.70 -9.80 -3.70
CA ALA A 51 3.98 -10.39 -4.83
C ALA A 51 4.95 -11.06 -5.80
N TRP A 52 4.70 -12.34 -6.06
CA TRP A 52 5.53 -13.17 -6.93
C TRP A 52 4.76 -13.67 -8.15
N ARG A 53 5.43 -13.68 -9.29
CA ARG A 53 5.00 -14.33 -10.53
C ARG A 53 6.03 -15.40 -10.89
N GLY A 54 5.73 -16.63 -10.57
CA GLY A 54 6.73 -17.69 -10.59
C GLY A 54 7.89 -17.41 -9.63
N ALA A 55 9.11 -17.35 -10.13
CA ALA A 55 10.30 -17.03 -9.33
C ALA A 55 10.65 -15.52 -9.28
N GLU A 56 9.91 -14.68 -10.00
CA GLU A 56 10.15 -13.25 -10.08
C GLU A 56 9.30 -12.50 -9.04
N CYS A 57 9.94 -11.70 -8.19
CA CYS A 57 9.23 -10.76 -7.35
C CYS A 57 8.81 -9.55 -8.19
N VAL A 58 7.52 -9.32 -8.30
CA VAL A 58 6.95 -8.31 -9.19
C VAL A 58 6.28 -7.15 -8.48
N GLY A 59 6.21 -7.16 -7.15
CA GLY A 59 5.59 -6.08 -6.40
C GLY A 59 5.52 -6.35 -4.91
N CYS A 60 4.96 -5.39 -4.18
CA CYS A 60 4.68 -5.51 -2.76
C CYS A 60 3.48 -4.65 -2.34
N VAL A 61 2.88 -4.99 -1.21
CA VAL A 61 1.83 -4.22 -0.54
C VAL A 61 2.14 -4.15 0.95
N PHE A 62 2.01 -2.97 1.53
CA PHE A 62 2.12 -2.74 2.98
C PHE A 62 0.87 -2.09 3.50
N SER A 63 0.47 -2.47 4.70
CA SER A 63 -0.81 -2.06 5.26
C SER A 63 -0.78 -2.03 6.78
N GLU A 64 -1.83 -1.46 7.34
CA GLU A 64 -2.05 -1.34 8.78
C GLU A 64 -3.53 -1.57 9.06
N ILE A 65 -3.86 -1.90 10.30
CA ILE A 65 -5.24 -1.90 10.79
C ILE A 65 -5.41 -0.71 11.72
N TRP A 66 -6.39 0.12 11.44
CA TRP A 66 -6.70 1.31 12.22
C TRP A 66 -8.07 1.21 12.86
N GLN A 67 -8.30 1.96 13.92
CA GLN A 67 -9.65 2.27 14.35
C GLN A 67 -10.27 3.22 13.32
N ALA A 68 -11.46 2.89 12.83
CA ALA A 68 -12.14 3.71 11.84
C ALA A 68 -12.42 5.11 12.41
N ALA A 69 -12.08 6.14 11.62
CA ALA A 69 -12.39 7.52 11.95
C ALA A 69 -13.63 7.97 11.18
N PRO A 70 -14.47 8.87 11.76
CA PRO A 70 -15.64 9.40 11.06
C PRO A 70 -15.29 10.11 9.75
N GLU A 71 -14.12 10.77 9.74
CA GLU A 71 -13.55 11.45 8.58
C GLU A 71 -12.05 11.18 8.50
N PRO A 72 -11.48 11.08 7.29
CA PRO A 72 -10.04 10.91 7.13
C PRO A 72 -9.30 12.21 7.51
N TYR A 73 -8.23 12.09 8.29
CA TYR A 73 -7.34 13.19 8.66
C TYR A 73 -6.04 13.08 7.86
N VAL A 74 -5.62 14.18 7.25
CA VAL A 74 -4.42 14.22 6.40
C VAL A 74 -3.15 13.74 7.13
N GLU A 75 -3.00 14.07 8.40
CA GLU A 75 -1.87 13.68 9.22
C GLU A 75 -1.73 12.16 9.40
N HIS A 76 -2.82 11.43 9.27
CA HIS A 76 -2.82 9.98 9.37
C HIS A 76 -2.07 9.30 8.21
N PHE A 77 -2.00 9.95 7.07
CA PHE A 77 -1.37 9.43 5.85
C PHE A 77 0.08 9.88 5.67
N ARG A 78 0.65 10.58 6.65
CA ARG A 78 2.00 11.11 6.58
C ARG A 78 3.03 9.99 6.33
N LEU A 79 3.96 10.24 5.39
CA LEU A 79 5.12 9.37 5.19
C LEU A 79 5.98 9.29 6.46
N GLY A 80 6.60 8.14 6.69
CA GLY A 80 7.50 7.94 7.82
C GLY A 80 6.83 7.84 9.18
N HIS A 81 5.48 7.75 9.25
CA HIS A 81 4.84 7.50 10.53
C HIS A 81 5.20 6.12 11.07
N ASP A 82 5.33 6.02 12.38
CA ASP A 82 5.57 4.75 13.04
C ASP A 82 4.27 3.94 13.06
N ILE A 83 4.28 2.73 12.51
CA ILE A 83 3.11 1.84 12.49
C ILE A 83 2.51 1.67 13.88
N ARG A 84 3.33 1.65 14.93
CA ARG A 84 2.90 1.46 16.33
C ARG A 84 2.05 2.60 16.88
N GLU A 85 2.02 3.76 16.23
CA GLU A 85 1.20 4.89 16.67
C GLU A 85 -0.30 4.62 16.52
N ARG A 86 -0.70 3.85 15.50
CA ARG A 86 -2.11 3.70 15.12
C ARG A 86 -2.54 2.26 14.81
N HIS A 87 -1.59 1.35 14.61
CA HIS A 87 -1.91 -0.04 14.27
C HIS A 87 -2.55 -0.75 15.45
N ASP A 88 -3.78 -1.18 15.27
CA ASP A 88 -4.58 -1.92 16.26
C ASP A 88 -5.20 -3.16 15.60
N PRO A 89 -4.45 -4.26 15.47
CA PRO A 89 -4.93 -5.46 14.81
C PRO A 89 -5.98 -6.22 15.62
N THR A 90 -6.21 -5.83 16.88
CA THR A 90 -7.19 -6.48 17.75
C THR A 90 -8.56 -5.83 17.66
N ASN A 91 -8.62 -4.49 17.69
CA ASN A 91 -9.90 -3.75 17.78
C ASN A 91 -10.14 -2.86 16.54
N GLY A 92 -9.14 -2.66 15.71
CA GLY A 92 -9.27 -1.85 14.49
C GLY A 92 -10.20 -2.51 13.46
N THR A 93 -11.02 -1.71 12.83
CA THR A 93 -12.01 -2.15 11.83
C THR A 93 -11.75 -1.56 10.45
N GLU A 94 -10.74 -0.70 10.31
CA GLU A 94 -10.36 -0.08 9.04
C GLU A 94 -8.99 -0.56 8.57
N PHE A 95 -8.94 -1.07 7.36
CA PHE A 95 -7.72 -1.51 6.70
C PHE A 95 -7.08 -0.35 5.92
N TYR A 96 -5.92 0.11 6.34
CA TYR A 96 -5.16 1.14 5.64
C TYR A 96 -4.09 0.51 4.74
N ILE A 97 -4.17 0.77 3.44
CA ILE A 97 -3.13 0.41 2.47
C ILE A 97 -2.13 1.56 2.40
N SER A 98 -0.98 1.40 3.04
CA SER A 98 0.05 2.44 3.13
C SER A 98 0.95 2.50 1.89
N SER A 99 1.16 1.38 1.20
CA SER A 99 1.94 1.31 -0.04
C SER A 99 1.50 0.11 -0.87
N MET A 100 1.38 0.32 -2.19
CA MET A 100 1.18 -0.76 -3.16
C MET A 100 1.97 -0.42 -4.42
N THR A 101 2.90 -1.29 -4.80
CA THR A 101 3.72 -1.07 -6.00
C THR A 101 3.91 -2.33 -6.81
N LEU A 102 4.04 -2.15 -8.13
CA LEU A 102 4.44 -3.17 -9.10
C LEU A 102 5.71 -2.72 -9.80
N ALA A 103 6.61 -3.67 -10.04
CA ALA A 103 7.81 -3.45 -10.85
C ALA A 103 7.44 -2.88 -12.22
N PRO A 104 8.20 -1.92 -12.77
CA PRO A 104 7.90 -1.33 -14.07
C PRO A 104 7.75 -2.35 -15.20
N SER A 105 8.52 -3.44 -15.16
CA SER A 105 8.50 -4.53 -16.15
C SER A 105 7.16 -5.23 -16.30
N VAL A 106 6.28 -5.14 -15.30
CA VAL A 106 4.98 -5.84 -15.29
C VAL A 106 3.78 -4.90 -15.28
N ARG A 107 4.01 -3.59 -15.32
CA ARG A 107 2.92 -2.60 -15.40
C ARG A 107 2.17 -2.71 -16.71
N GLY A 108 0.90 -2.36 -16.70
CA GLY A 108 0.03 -2.47 -17.88
C GLY A 108 -0.40 -3.90 -18.23
N GLN A 109 0.04 -4.91 -17.47
CA GLN A 109 -0.31 -6.32 -17.69
C GLN A 109 -1.52 -6.78 -16.84
N GLY A 110 -2.27 -5.87 -16.24
CA GLY A 110 -3.47 -6.17 -15.47
C GLY A 110 -3.23 -6.75 -14.07
N LEU A 111 -1.99 -6.68 -13.54
CA LEU A 111 -1.63 -7.28 -12.26
C LEU A 111 -2.03 -6.45 -11.03
N GLY A 112 -2.37 -5.18 -11.20
CA GLY A 112 -2.73 -4.31 -10.05
C GLY A 112 -4.00 -4.76 -9.34
N THR A 113 -5.04 -5.10 -10.08
CA THR A 113 -6.31 -5.59 -9.49
C THR A 113 -6.12 -6.94 -8.75
N PRO A 114 -5.49 -7.96 -9.32
CA PRO A 114 -5.17 -9.19 -8.58
C PRO A 114 -4.31 -8.95 -7.33
N LEU A 115 -3.35 -8.03 -7.37
CA LEU A 115 -2.53 -7.68 -6.22
C LEU A 115 -3.39 -7.09 -5.10
N LEU A 116 -4.23 -6.11 -5.42
CA LEU A 116 -5.13 -5.48 -4.46
C LEU A 116 -6.13 -6.47 -3.86
N LEU A 117 -6.82 -7.25 -4.69
CA LEU A 117 -7.80 -8.23 -4.23
C LEU A 117 -7.15 -9.34 -3.40
N GLY A 118 -5.97 -9.81 -3.79
CA GLY A 118 -5.22 -10.79 -3.02
C GLY A 118 -4.81 -10.26 -1.66
N CYS A 119 -4.37 -9.01 -1.57
CA CYS A 119 -4.05 -8.36 -0.31
C CYS A 119 -5.30 -8.22 0.59
N LEU A 120 -6.41 -7.73 0.05
CA LEU A 120 -7.67 -7.60 0.80
C LEU A 120 -8.14 -8.96 1.33
N ALA A 121 -8.09 -10.01 0.52
CA ALA A 121 -8.48 -11.36 0.92
C ALA A 121 -7.56 -11.92 2.02
N HIS A 122 -6.24 -11.71 1.91
CA HIS A 122 -5.27 -12.18 2.88
C HIS A 122 -5.47 -11.51 4.24
N VAL A 123 -5.63 -10.19 4.25
CA VAL A 123 -5.83 -9.43 5.50
C VAL A 123 -7.21 -9.73 6.11
N ALA A 124 -8.26 -9.88 5.31
CA ALA A 124 -9.58 -10.24 5.82
C ALA A 124 -9.61 -11.61 6.53
N GLN A 125 -8.75 -12.54 6.13
CA GLN A 125 -8.58 -13.81 6.84
C GLN A 125 -7.84 -13.65 8.17
N ALA A 126 -6.83 -12.79 8.23
CA ALA A 126 -6.06 -12.52 9.44
C ALA A 126 -6.80 -11.62 10.44
N CYS A 127 -7.61 -10.68 9.93
CA CYS A 127 -8.32 -9.66 10.69
C CYS A 127 -9.80 -9.63 10.28
N PRO A 128 -10.61 -10.64 10.68
CA PRO A 128 -12.00 -10.76 10.24
C PRO A 128 -12.93 -9.64 10.73
N GLN A 129 -12.50 -8.84 11.70
CA GLN A 129 -13.24 -7.67 12.20
C GLN A 129 -13.14 -6.44 11.28
N VAL A 130 -12.29 -6.48 10.25
CA VAL A 130 -12.15 -5.37 9.30
C VAL A 130 -13.42 -5.21 8.47
N GLU A 131 -13.97 -4.00 8.45
CA GLU A 131 -15.22 -3.66 7.75
C GLU A 131 -14.99 -2.75 6.55
N THR A 132 -13.96 -1.90 6.61
CA THR A 132 -13.66 -0.88 5.60
C THR A 132 -12.20 -0.89 5.21
N ALA A 133 -11.89 -0.33 4.04
CA ALA A 133 -10.52 -0.11 3.60
C ALA A 133 -10.34 1.35 3.15
N VAL A 134 -9.19 1.94 3.49
CA VAL A 134 -8.83 3.31 3.14
C VAL A 134 -7.42 3.35 2.55
N LEU A 135 -7.19 4.26 1.65
CA LEU A 135 -5.87 4.58 1.12
C LEU A 135 -5.79 6.04 0.70
N LEU A 136 -4.59 6.56 0.58
CA LEU A 136 -4.31 7.84 -0.06
C LEU A 136 -3.63 7.59 -1.41
N VAL A 137 -4.08 8.28 -2.45
CA VAL A 137 -3.50 8.18 -3.79
C VAL A 137 -3.34 9.57 -4.40
N ASN A 138 -2.20 9.81 -5.06
CA ASN A 138 -2.00 11.05 -5.80
C ASN A 138 -2.99 11.14 -6.97
N ALA A 139 -3.62 12.30 -7.13
CA ALA A 139 -4.59 12.55 -8.21
C ALA A 139 -4.01 12.30 -9.61
N ALA A 140 -2.71 12.52 -9.79
CA ALA A 140 -2.00 12.28 -11.06
C ALA A 140 -1.78 10.78 -11.37
N TRP A 141 -1.91 9.89 -10.40
CA TRP A 141 -1.69 8.44 -10.61
C TRP A 141 -2.94 7.76 -11.16
N VAL A 142 -3.34 8.18 -12.36
CA VAL A 142 -4.59 7.74 -13.03
C VAL A 142 -4.70 6.21 -13.13
N PRO A 143 -3.67 5.44 -13.49
CA PRO A 143 -3.78 3.97 -13.52
C PRO A 143 -4.12 3.36 -12.16
N ALA A 144 -3.50 3.84 -11.08
CA ALA A 144 -3.78 3.36 -9.73
C ALA A 144 -5.21 3.69 -9.29
N ARG A 145 -5.67 4.94 -9.53
CA ARG A 145 -7.05 5.35 -9.23
C ARG A 145 -8.10 4.49 -9.96
N ARG A 146 -7.82 4.11 -11.21
CA ARG A 146 -8.72 3.21 -11.97
C ARG A 146 -8.80 1.82 -11.34
N ILE A 147 -7.69 1.28 -10.82
CA ILE A 147 -7.66 0.00 -10.13
C ILE A 147 -8.53 0.09 -8.87
N TYR A 148 -8.32 1.10 -8.04
CA TYR A 148 -9.09 1.28 -6.80
C TYR A 148 -10.59 1.46 -7.06
N ALA A 149 -10.96 2.34 -7.98
CA ALA A 149 -12.36 2.54 -8.37
C ALA A 149 -12.99 1.25 -8.93
N GLY A 150 -12.25 0.48 -9.71
CA GLY A 150 -12.72 -0.80 -10.28
C GLY A 150 -12.98 -1.89 -9.23
N VAL A 151 -12.37 -1.79 -8.05
CA VAL A 151 -12.59 -2.70 -6.91
C VAL A 151 -13.69 -2.17 -5.97
N GLY A 152 -14.14 -0.93 -6.15
CA GLY A 152 -15.22 -0.34 -5.36
C GLY A 152 -14.82 0.74 -4.38
N PHE A 153 -13.55 1.20 -4.40
CA PHE A 153 -13.16 2.38 -3.63
C PHE A 153 -13.84 3.63 -4.20
N VAL A 154 -14.29 4.50 -3.30
CA VAL A 154 -14.86 5.81 -3.64
C VAL A 154 -14.02 6.92 -3.01
N GLU A 155 -13.93 8.05 -3.69
CA GLU A 155 -13.24 9.23 -3.16
C GLU A 155 -14.10 9.88 -2.07
N VAL A 156 -13.53 10.04 -0.89
CA VAL A 156 -14.22 10.59 0.29
C VAL A 156 -13.60 11.90 0.78
N ALA A 157 -12.36 12.20 0.37
CA ALA A 157 -11.68 13.45 0.68
C ALA A 157 -10.60 13.75 -0.36
N CYS A 158 -10.21 15.02 -0.45
CA CYS A 158 -9.08 15.49 -1.24
C CYS A 158 -8.22 16.44 -0.38
N PHE A 159 -6.91 16.19 -0.34
CA PHE A 159 -5.95 16.98 0.44
C PHE A 159 -4.99 17.68 -0.52
N SER A 160 -5.25 18.98 -0.77
CA SER A 160 -4.42 19.78 -1.64
C SER A 160 -2.98 19.92 -1.13
N GLY A 161 -2.00 19.73 -2.01
CA GLY A 161 -0.58 19.90 -1.71
C GLY A 161 0.03 18.83 -0.80
N PHE A 162 -0.62 17.69 -0.61
CA PHE A 162 -0.08 16.58 0.19
C PHE A 162 1.20 15.98 -0.45
N PHE A 163 1.20 15.82 -1.76
CA PHE A 163 2.36 15.36 -2.50
C PHE A 163 3.08 16.55 -3.14
N ASP A 164 4.35 16.76 -2.79
CA ASP A 164 5.20 17.70 -3.51
C ASP A 164 5.68 17.04 -4.81
N ALA A 165 5.56 17.74 -5.92
CA ALA A 165 6.22 17.31 -7.14
C ALA A 165 7.74 17.47 -6.98
N GLY A 166 8.53 16.53 -7.47
CA GLY A 166 9.98 16.54 -7.33
C GLY A 166 10.69 17.74 -7.97
N ASP A 167 9.96 18.62 -8.64
CA ASP A 167 10.39 19.87 -9.27
C ASP A 167 9.89 21.13 -8.52
N GLY A 168 9.30 20.98 -7.33
CA GLY A 168 8.75 22.06 -6.52
C GLY A 168 7.34 22.51 -6.90
N ALA A 169 6.70 21.86 -7.88
CA ALA A 169 5.28 22.08 -8.17
C ALA A 169 4.42 21.21 -7.24
N ARG A 170 3.44 21.82 -6.56
CA ARG A 170 2.42 21.09 -5.81
C ARG A 170 1.42 20.48 -6.77
N GLN A 171 1.14 19.19 -6.61
CA GLN A 171 0.06 18.50 -7.34
C GLN A 171 -1.11 18.30 -6.36
N ASP A 172 -2.24 18.85 -6.72
CA ASP A 172 -3.50 18.70 -6.00
C ASP A 172 -4.18 17.36 -6.34
#